data_e96a5cb79a48a1dc33885be4566d1342
#
_entry.id   e96a5cb79a48a1dc33885be4566d1342
#
_cell.length_a   1.000
_cell.length_b   1.000
_cell.length_c   1.000
_cell.angle_alpha   90.00
_cell.angle_beta   90.00
_cell.angle_gamma   90.00
#
_symmetry.space_group_name_H-M   'P 1'
#
loop_
_entity.id
_entity.type
_entity.pdbx_description
1 polymer ?
#
loop_
_entity_poly.entity_id
_entity_poly.type
_entity_poly.pdbx_seq_one_letter_code
_entity_poly.pdbx_strand_id
1 'polypeptide(L)'
;GVNNGGGGCRVSQSEMDQVLIEGAAWAVKAGYGRPEDLERLEEDGTMDGADPSAVGRRAKQWGSVQLGTLGSGGHFIEIQQEDEIYNEGAASAFGLFEGQLTAEIHSGSRGLGHQVCSEWINSLQAGVCKYNILLPDPQLACAPLASPEGKRYFAAMSGAANYAWANRQGMAHLARRSFEEVLTGKVRDFALYTVYAVAHNIATIEEPTVPGRTMTRCLPRKGATRAFGPGHPAVTPVYRDVGQPVLVPGDMGTASYVLVGTADAMEKSFGTSCHGAGRTMSWHAAQSRIHGGTLRKGLGAQGIHVRAGRTLGLAEEAPEAYKHIDAVIEVEHSAGLARKVARLRPLAVLKG
;
A
#
# COMPACT_ATOMS: atom_id res chain seq x y z
N GLY A 1 15.74 -0.38 -7.92
CA GLY A 1 16.66 -1.13 -8.74
C GLY A 1 16.58 -2.62 -8.47
N VAL A 2 16.55 -3.40 -9.53
CA VAL A 2 16.39 -4.85 -9.48
C VAL A 2 17.59 -5.58 -8.83
N ASN A 3 18.71 -4.93 -8.56
CA ASN A 3 19.99 -5.59 -8.33
C ASN A 3 20.83 -5.11 -7.14
N ASN A 4 20.31 -4.40 -6.18
CA ASN A 4 21.11 -4.10 -4.98
C ASN A 4 20.66 -4.96 -3.81
N GLY A 5 21.17 -6.18 -3.79
CA GLY A 5 21.01 -7.16 -2.72
C GLY A 5 21.79 -6.82 -1.45
N GLY A 6 21.53 -5.67 -0.88
CA GLY A 6 22.14 -5.29 0.39
C GLY A 6 21.07 -4.79 1.34
N GLY A 7 20.36 -5.68 2.05
CA GLY A 7 19.49 -5.27 3.14
C GLY A 7 18.07 -5.85 3.15
N GLY A 8 17.67 -6.63 2.17
CA GLY A 8 16.37 -7.31 2.18
C GLY A 8 16.33 -8.54 3.08
N CYS A 9 15.14 -9.06 3.33
CA CYS A 9 14.92 -10.34 4.00
C CYS A 9 15.35 -11.47 3.06
N ARG A 10 16.15 -12.40 3.55
CA ARG A 10 16.53 -13.58 2.75
C ARG A 10 15.41 -14.60 2.80
N VAL A 11 15.00 -15.09 1.64
CA VAL A 11 13.96 -16.12 1.49
C VAL A 11 14.50 -17.21 0.56
N SER A 12 14.53 -18.43 1.04
CA SER A 12 14.84 -19.60 0.22
C SER A 12 13.68 -19.92 -0.72
N GLN A 13 13.95 -20.76 -1.72
CA GLN A 13 12.90 -21.19 -2.65
C GLN A 13 11.78 -21.99 -1.94
N SER A 14 12.10 -22.75 -0.91
CA SER A 14 11.11 -23.51 -0.12
C SER A 14 10.27 -22.63 0.81
N GLU A 15 10.83 -21.53 1.30
CA GLU A 15 10.10 -20.58 2.14
C GLU A 15 9.19 -19.68 1.32
N MET A 16 9.48 -19.49 0.01
CA MET A 16 8.65 -18.62 -0.84
C MET A 16 7.18 -19.04 -0.87
N ASP A 17 6.90 -20.34 -0.91
CA ASP A 17 5.54 -20.85 -0.90
C ASP A 17 4.83 -20.53 0.43
N GLN A 18 5.55 -20.57 1.54
CA GLN A 18 5.04 -20.16 2.85
C GLN A 18 4.77 -18.63 2.90
N VAL A 19 5.68 -17.81 2.34
CA VAL A 19 5.45 -16.36 2.21
C VAL A 19 4.16 -16.06 1.43
N LEU A 20 3.93 -16.78 0.33
CA LEU A 20 2.73 -16.61 -0.49
C LEU A 20 1.45 -17.02 0.23
N ILE A 21 1.51 -17.96 1.18
CA ILE A 21 0.36 -18.42 1.97
C ILE A 21 0.16 -17.56 3.21
N GLU A 22 1.22 -17.31 3.98
CA GLU A 22 1.14 -16.75 5.33
C GLU A 22 1.35 -15.22 5.40
N GLY A 23 1.82 -14.60 4.33
CA GLY A 23 1.97 -13.13 4.27
C GLY A 23 2.84 -12.55 5.38
N ALA A 24 2.33 -11.53 6.06
CA ALA A 24 3.03 -10.87 7.16
C ALA A 24 3.30 -11.80 8.35
N ALA A 25 2.44 -12.80 8.58
CA ALA A 25 2.62 -13.76 9.67
C ALA A 25 3.91 -14.59 9.48
N TRP A 26 4.23 -14.97 8.23
CA TRP A 26 5.53 -15.60 7.93
C TRP A 26 6.69 -14.67 8.30
N ALA A 27 6.61 -13.39 7.91
CA ALA A 27 7.69 -12.44 8.19
C ALA A 27 7.93 -12.28 9.71
N VAL A 28 6.87 -12.20 10.50
CA VAL A 28 6.96 -12.14 11.97
C VAL A 28 7.58 -13.42 12.54
N LYS A 29 7.14 -14.61 12.11
CA LYS A 29 7.71 -15.91 12.50
C LYS A 29 9.20 -16.01 12.15
N ALA A 30 9.61 -15.43 11.03
CA ALA A 30 11.01 -15.37 10.59
C ALA A 30 11.85 -14.30 11.32
N GLY A 31 11.28 -13.58 12.29
CA GLY A 31 11.96 -12.55 13.07
C GLY A 31 11.93 -11.15 12.44
N TYR A 32 11.12 -10.93 11.40
CA TYR A 32 10.95 -9.63 10.75
C TYR A 32 9.69 -8.92 11.24
N GLY A 33 9.72 -8.40 12.46
CA GLY A 33 8.60 -7.66 13.03
C GLY A 33 8.20 -8.16 14.42
N ARG A 34 7.04 -7.73 14.87
CA ARG A 34 6.49 -8.05 16.19
C ARG A 34 5.11 -8.69 16.03
N PRO A 35 4.68 -9.62 16.91
CA PRO A 35 3.33 -10.20 16.85
C PRO A 35 2.21 -9.14 16.85
N GLU A 36 2.38 -8.06 17.62
CA GLU A 36 1.41 -6.97 17.75
C GLU A 36 1.24 -6.16 16.44
N ASP A 37 2.19 -6.25 15.53
CA ASP A 37 2.05 -5.61 14.21
C ASP A 37 0.88 -6.21 13.44
N LEU A 38 0.65 -7.53 13.54
CA LEU A 38 -0.38 -8.24 12.77
C LEU A 38 -1.79 -7.71 13.07
N GLU A 39 -2.06 -7.34 14.31
CA GLU A 39 -3.35 -6.78 14.73
C GLU A 39 -3.67 -5.42 14.10
N ARG A 40 -2.69 -4.82 13.40
CA ARG A 40 -2.76 -3.50 12.77
C ARG A 40 -2.59 -3.57 11.26
N LEU A 41 -2.86 -4.72 10.67
CA LEU A 41 -2.79 -4.92 9.22
C LEU A 41 -4.18 -5.23 8.66
N GLU A 42 -4.49 -4.71 7.50
CA GLU A 42 -5.66 -5.14 6.73
C GLU A 42 -5.57 -6.65 6.49
N GLU A 43 -6.68 -7.40 6.66
CA GLU A 43 -6.74 -8.86 6.56
C GLU A 43 -5.72 -9.58 7.49
N ASP A 44 -5.38 -8.97 8.63
CA ASP A 44 -4.33 -9.46 9.54
C ASP A 44 -2.99 -9.75 8.82
N GLY A 45 -2.78 -9.07 7.69
CA GLY A 45 -1.61 -9.20 6.83
C GLY A 45 -1.56 -10.49 6.00
N THR A 46 -2.71 -11.18 5.85
CA THR A 46 -2.80 -12.43 5.09
C THR A 46 -4.15 -12.53 4.39
N MET A 47 -4.15 -12.68 3.10
CA MET A 47 -5.34 -12.90 2.29
C MET A 47 -5.55 -14.39 2.04
N ASP A 48 -6.74 -14.87 2.34
CA ASP A 48 -7.12 -16.27 2.14
C ASP A 48 -7.18 -16.68 0.67
N GLY A 49 -7.12 -17.99 0.44
CA GLY A 49 -7.27 -18.59 -0.89
C GLY A 49 -6.04 -18.47 -1.79
N ALA A 50 -4.89 -18.07 -1.26
CA ALA A 50 -3.63 -18.08 -1.99
C ALA A 50 -3.20 -19.51 -2.33
N ASP A 51 -2.83 -19.73 -3.60
CA ASP A 51 -2.28 -21.00 -4.07
C ASP A 51 -0.91 -20.75 -4.73
N PRO A 52 0.19 -21.15 -4.08
CA PRO A 52 1.53 -21.02 -4.65
C PRO A 52 1.71 -21.71 -6.01
N SER A 53 0.93 -22.74 -6.32
CA SER A 53 0.97 -23.41 -7.61
C SER A 53 0.46 -22.55 -8.76
N ALA A 54 -0.34 -21.54 -8.47
CA ALA A 54 -0.83 -20.54 -9.43
C ALA A 54 0.18 -19.42 -9.71
N VAL A 55 1.26 -19.33 -8.93
CA VAL A 55 2.36 -18.35 -9.08
C VAL A 55 3.52 -18.97 -9.83
N GLY A 56 3.87 -18.39 -10.98
CA GLY A 56 4.89 -18.93 -11.86
C GLY A 56 6.29 -18.94 -11.23
N ARG A 57 7.13 -19.88 -11.68
CA ARG A 57 8.50 -20.05 -11.18
C ARG A 57 9.33 -18.75 -11.29
N ARG A 58 9.17 -18.03 -12.39
CA ARG A 58 9.90 -16.77 -12.65
C ARG A 58 9.49 -15.69 -11.64
N ALA A 59 8.21 -15.58 -11.33
CA ALA A 59 7.71 -14.66 -10.32
C ALA A 59 8.31 -14.97 -8.93
N LYS A 60 8.34 -16.24 -8.53
CA LYS A 60 8.96 -16.67 -7.27
C LYS A 60 10.47 -16.37 -7.23
N GLN A 61 11.20 -16.60 -8.32
CA GLN A 61 12.62 -16.27 -8.43
C GLN A 61 12.89 -14.78 -8.21
N TRP A 62 12.02 -13.91 -8.75
CA TRP A 62 12.15 -12.47 -8.52
C TRP A 62 11.81 -12.09 -7.08
N GLY A 63 10.78 -12.72 -6.52
CA GLY A 63 10.37 -12.50 -5.13
C GLY A 63 11.48 -12.85 -4.14
N SER A 64 12.18 -13.96 -4.34
CA SER A 64 13.18 -14.47 -3.37
C SER A 64 14.34 -13.51 -3.09
N VAL A 65 14.63 -12.58 -4.01
CA VAL A 65 15.72 -11.59 -3.89
C VAL A 65 15.22 -10.17 -3.63
N GLN A 66 13.90 -9.97 -3.54
CA GLN A 66 13.31 -8.62 -3.42
C GLN A 66 12.50 -8.42 -2.14
N LEU A 67 12.33 -9.43 -1.30
CA LEU A 67 11.59 -9.29 -0.04
C LEU A 67 12.31 -8.32 0.92
N GLY A 68 11.57 -7.45 1.59
CA GLY A 68 12.13 -6.41 2.46
C GLY A 68 12.84 -5.29 1.67
N THR A 69 12.49 -5.07 0.40
CA THR A 69 13.09 -4.01 -0.43
C THR A 69 12.06 -2.99 -0.91
N LEU A 70 12.49 -1.74 -1.06
CA LEU A 70 11.62 -0.62 -1.38
C LEU A 70 11.04 -0.69 -2.80
N GLY A 71 11.88 -0.71 -3.81
CA GLY A 71 11.47 -0.67 -5.20
C GLY A 71 11.53 0.71 -5.84
N SER A 72 11.32 0.74 -7.14
CA SER A 72 11.31 1.95 -7.96
C SER A 72 9.89 2.43 -8.26
N GLY A 73 9.76 3.53 -9.00
CA GLY A 73 8.49 4.16 -9.32
C GLY A 73 7.90 4.91 -8.13
N GLY A 74 6.58 4.84 -7.95
CA GLY A 74 5.87 5.50 -6.84
C GLY A 74 6.22 5.02 -5.43
N HIS A 75 7.11 4.03 -5.27
CA HIS A 75 7.49 3.51 -3.95
C HIS A 75 8.43 4.47 -3.21
N PHE A 76 8.22 4.58 -1.88
CA PHE A 76 9.03 5.44 -1.01
C PHE A 76 8.99 4.96 0.45
N ILE A 77 9.95 5.45 1.23
CA ILE A 77 9.86 5.56 2.69
C ILE A 77 9.94 7.05 2.99
N GLU A 78 9.00 7.56 3.76
CA GLU A 78 8.95 8.96 4.13
C GLU A 78 8.93 9.11 5.64
N ILE A 79 9.79 9.97 6.16
CA ILE A 79 9.77 10.42 7.55
C ILE A 79 8.98 11.71 7.59
N GLN A 80 7.97 11.74 8.43
CA GLN A 80 7.00 12.82 8.50
C GLN A 80 6.85 13.32 9.94
N GLN A 81 6.29 14.49 10.07
CA GLN A 81 5.85 15.04 11.35
C GLN A 81 4.36 15.34 11.27
N GLU A 82 3.62 14.93 12.28
CA GLU A 82 2.23 15.33 12.44
C GLU A 82 2.14 16.79 12.79
N ASP A 83 1.53 17.58 11.92
CA ASP A 83 1.46 19.02 12.06
C ASP A 83 0.02 19.53 12.30
N GLU A 84 -0.99 18.70 12.15
CA GLU A 84 -2.38 19.05 12.44
C GLU A 84 -3.24 17.81 12.76
N ILE A 85 -3.96 17.84 13.87
CA ILE A 85 -4.95 16.84 14.27
C ILE A 85 -6.36 17.40 14.07
N TYR A 86 -7.17 16.72 13.25
CA TYR A 86 -8.56 17.12 12.95
C TYR A 86 -9.58 16.36 13.79
N ASN A 87 -9.24 15.15 14.27
CA ASN A 87 -10.09 14.29 15.06
C ASN A 87 -9.28 13.65 16.18
N GLU A 88 -9.33 14.26 17.35
CA GLU A 88 -8.56 13.81 18.53
C GLU A 88 -8.92 12.39 18.98
N GLY A 89 -10.20 12.01 18.92
CA GLY A 89 -10.66 10.67 19.32
C GLY A 89 -10.08 9.58 18.43
N ALA A 90 -10.16 9.75 17.11
CA ALA A 90 -9.59 8.81 16.16
C ALA A 90 -8.05 8.85 16.20
N ALA A 91 -7.43 10.02 16.30
CA ALA A 91 -5.99 10.16 16.42
C ALA A 91 -5.46 9.42 17.66
N SER A 92 -6.08 9.63 18.82
CA SER A 92 -5.74 8.91 20.05
C SER A 92 -5.85 7.39 19.90
N ALA A 93 -6.92 6.89 19.28
CA ALA A 93 -7.10 5.46 19.02
C ALA A 93 -6.02 4.89 18.08
N PHE A 94 -5.56 5.70 17.11
CA PHE A 94 -4.47 5.33 16.18
C PHE A 94 -3.08 5.53 16.81
N GLY A 95 -2.98 6.15 17.98
CA GLY A 95 -1.72 6.46 18.65
C GLY A 95 -1.00 7.65 18.01
N LEU A 96 -1.75 8.60 17.42
CA LEU A 96 -1.26 9.80 16.77
C LEU A 96 -1.44 11.03 17.64
N PHE A 97 -0.44 11.90 17.65
CA PHE A 97 -0.49 13.18 18.37
C PHE A 97 0.37 14.25 17.67
N GLU A 98 0.01 15.51 17.84
CA GLU A 98 0.70 16.64 17.21
C GLU A 98 2.19 16.69 17.58
N GLY A 99 3.03 16.92 16.58
CA GLY A 99 4.48 16.94 16.71
C GLY A 99 5.16 15.59 16.67
N GLN A 100 4.41 14.49 16.66
CA GLN A 100 4.95 13.13 16.58
C GLN A 100 5.68 12.91 15.25
N LEU A 101 6.76 12.11 15.31
CA LEU A 101 7.40 11.61 14.09
C LEU A 101 6.79 10.29 13.66
N THR A 102 6.49 10.19 12.37
CA THR A 102 5.99 8.97 11.73
C THR A 102 6.90 8.54 10.60
N ALA A 103 6.82 7.27 10.21
CA ALA A 103 7.49 6.72 9.04
C ALA A 103 6.45 6.01 8.16
N GLU A 104 6.22 6.54 6.97
CA GLU A 104 5.33 5.94 5.99
C GLU A 104 6.12 5.09 5.00
N ILE A 105 5.66 3.86 4.75
CA ILE A 105 6.27 2.91 3.82
C ILE A 105 5.27 2.61 2.70
N HIS A 106 5.54 3.10 1.50
CA HIS A 106 4.77 2.79 0.31
C HIS A 106 5.55 1.79 -0.56
N SER A 107 5.18 0.53 -0.48
CA SER A 107 5.75 -0.56 -1.28
C SER A 107 4.75 -1.71 -1.43
N GLY A 108 5.00 -2.62 -2.36
CA GLY A 108 4.08 -3.71 -2.71
C GLY A 108 4.79 -5.03 -3.01
N SER A 109 4.20 -5.81 -3.90
CA SER A 109 4.64 -7.16 -4.27
C SER A 109 5.89 -7.20 -5.16
N ARG A 110 6.52 -6.06 -5.40
CA ARG A 110 7.76 -5.94 -6.18
C ARG A 110 7.63 -6.61 -7.57
N GLY A 111 8.70 -7.13 -8.10
CA GLY A 111 8.73 -7.85 -9.37
C GLY A 111 7.88 -9.13 -9.39
N LEU A 112 7.62 -9.74 -8.21
CA LEU A 112 6.77 -10.92 -8.13
C LEU A 112 5.36 -10.64 -8.66
N GLY A 113 4.67 -9.66 -8.11
CA GLY A 113 3.29 -9.35 -8.54
C GLY A 113 3.21 -8.82 -9.95
N HIS A 114 4.20 -8.04 -10.39
CA HIS A 114 4.29 -7.60 -11.80
C HIS A 114 4.41 -8.81 -12.74
N GLN A 115 5.24 -9.79 -12.40
CA GLN A 115 5.41 -11.00 -13.21
C GLN A 115 4.15 -11.88 -13.19
N VAL A 116 3.49 -12.04 -12.03
CA VAL A 116 2.18 -12.72 -11.91
C VAL A 116 1.18 -12.08 -12.86
N CYS A 117 1.01 -10.75 -12.81
CA CYS A 117 0.11 -10.04 -13.71
C CYS A 117 0.44 -10.31 -15.19
N SER A 118 1.72 -10.20 -15.57
CA SER A 118 2.16 -10.40 -16.95
C SER A 118 1.92 -11.83 -17.46
N GLU A 119 2.11 -12.84 -16.63
CA GLU A 119 1.86 -14.24 -16.96
C GLU A 119 0.38 -14.53 -17.15
N TRP A 120 -0.48 -13.92 -16.34
CA TRP A 120 -1.92 -14.16 -16.37
C TRP A 120 -2.66 -13.38 -17.44
N ILE A 121 -2.14 -12.24 -17.94
CA ILE A 121 -2.78 -11.46 -19.00
C ILE A 121 -3.09 -12.34 -20.23
N ASN A 122 -2.15 -13.15 -20.69
CA ASN A 122 -2.35 -14.02 -21.86
C ASN A 122 -3.47 -15.06 -21.62
N SER A 123 -3.51 -15.67 -20.43
CA SER A 123 -4.54 -16.63 -20.05
C SER A 123 -5.92 -15.98 -19.96
N LEU A 124 -5.98 -14.75 -19.44
CA LEU A 124 -7.22 -13.98 -19.32
C LEU A 124 -7.71 -13.49 -20.68
N GLN A 125 -6.82 -13.10 -21.61
CA GLN A 125 -7.19 -12.77 -22.98
C GLN A 125 -7.82 -13.98 -23.71
N ALA A 126 -7.26 -15.17 -23.52
CA ALA A 126 -7.88 -16.39 -24.02
C ALA A 126 -9.25 -16.65 -23.37
N GLY A 127 -9.40 -16.34 -22.08
CA GLY A 127 -10.67 -16.40 -21.36
C GLY A 127 -11.72 -15.45 -21.92
N VAL A 128 -11.35 -14.22 -22.27
CA VAL A 128 -12.25 -13.25 -22.93
C VAL A 128 -12.88 -13.85 -24.17
N CYS A 129 -12.09 -14.46 -25.05
CA CYS A 129 -12.59 -15.14 -26.26
C CYS A 129 -13.47 -16.36 -25.91
N LYS A 130 -13.01 -17.20 -24.97
CA LYS A 130 -13.70 -18.42 -24.53
C LYS A 130 -15.10 -18.15 -23.96
N TYR A 131 -15.24 -17.05 -23.22
CA TYR A 131 -16.48 -16.68 -22.54
C TYR A 131 -17.30 -15.61 -23.29
N ASN A 132 -16.91 -15.28 -24.53
CA ASN A 132 -17.57 -14.27 -25.38
C ASN A 132 -17.77 -12.91 -24.66
N ILE A 133 -16.76 -12.45 -23.95
CA ILE A 133 -16.81 -11.17 -23.24
C ILE A 133 -16.42 -10.05 -24.21
N LEU A 134 -17.30 -9.08 -24.40
CA LEU A 134 -16.99 -7.89 -25.20
C LEU A 134 -16.25 -6.87 -24.33
N LEU A 135 -15.02 -6.56 -24.67
CA LEU A 135 -14.21 -5.57 -23.98
C LEU A 135 -14.08 -4.29 -24.81
N PRO A 136 -14.27 -3.11 -24.19
CA PRO A 136 -14.02 -1.82 -24.84
C PRO A 136 -12.52 -1.57 -25.09
N ASP A 137 -11.62 -2.20 -24.31
CA ASP A 137 -10.18 -2.11 -24.41
C ASP A 137 -9.53 -3.48 -24.14
N PRO A 138 -8.62 -3.95 -25.01
CA PRO A 138 -7.91 -5.22 -24.80
C PRO A 138 -7.10 -5.30 -23.51
N GLN A 139 -6.73 -4.16 -22.90
CA GLN A 139 -6.02 -4.12 -21.61
C GLN A 139 -6.89 -4.56 -20.44
N LEU A 140 -8.22 -4.60 -20.61
CA LEU A 140 -9.18 -5.06 -19.61
C LEU A 140 -9.35 -6.58 -19.63
N ALA A 141 -8.30 -7.35 -19.97
CA ALA A 141 -8.34 -8.81 -20.00
C ALA A 141 -8.93 -9.37 -18.71
N CYS A 142 -9.94 -10.23 -18.83
CA CYS A 142 -10.68 -10.78 -17.69
C CYS A 142 -11.20 -12.17 -17.96
N ALA A 143 -11.68 -12.84 -16.91
CA ALA A 143 -12.45 -14.07 -16.99
C ALA A 143 -13.51 -14.05 -15.89
N PRO A 144 -14.62 -14.79 -16.04
CA PRO A 144 -15.60 -14.93 -14.97
C PRO A 144 -14.93 -15.49 -13.70
N LEU A 145 -15.19 -14.88 -12.55
CA LEU A 145 -14.55 -15.27 -11.29
C LEU A 145 -14.77 -16.75 -10.94
N ALA A 146 -15.96 -17.28 -11.26
CA ALA A 146 -16.31 -18.69 -11.04
C ALA A 146 -15.62 -19.67 -12.00
N SER A 147 -15.00 -19.17 -13.09
CA SER A 147 -14.28 -20.00 -14.06
C SER A 147 -12.97 -20.55 -13.49
N PRO A 148 -12.42 -21.63 -14.06
CA PRO A 148 -11.10 -22.12 -13.67
C PRO A 148 -10.00 -21.05 -13.77
N GLU A 149 -10.02 -20.25 -14.82
CA GLU A 149 -9.06 -19.16 -15.04
C GLU A 149 -9.22 -18.06 -13.98
N GLY A 150 -10.47 -17.64 -13.69
CA GLY A 150 -10.77 -16.62 -12.69
C GLY A 150 -10.35 -17.05 -11.29
N LYS A 151 -10.67 -18.28 -10.88
CA LYS A 151 -10.28 -18.84 -9.58
C LYS A 151 -8.76 -18.92 -9.41
N ARG A 152 -8.06 -19.44 -10.43
CA ARG A 152 -6.60 -19.54 -10.37
C ARG A 152 -5.91 -18.19 -10.37
N TYR A 153 -6.40 -17.22 -11.16
CA TYR A 153 -5.87 -15.86 -11.13
C TYR A 153 -6.09 -15.22 -9.75
N PHE A 154 -7.29 -15.38 -9.17
CA PHE A 154 -7.57 -14.85 -7.84
C PHE A 154 -6.61 -15.44 -6.79
N ALA A 155 -6.35 -16.74 -6.83
CA ALA A 155 -5.40 -17.40 -5.94
C ALA A 155 -3.94 -16.91 -6.13
N ALA A 156 -3.51 -16.65 -7.37
CA ALA A 156 -2.21 -16.07 -7.66
C ALA A 156 -2.09 -14.62 -7.17
N MET A 157 -3.15 -13.83 -7.34
CA MET A 157 -3.24 -12.44 -6.84
C MET A 157 -3.19 -12.41 -5.32
N SER A 158 -3.93 -13.30 -4.62
CA SER A 158 -3.89 -13.42 -3.16
C SER A 158 -2.47 -13.72 -2.68
N GLY A 159 -1.75 -14.64 -3.34
CA GLY A 159 -0.34 -14.91 -3.04
C GLY A 159 0.56 -13.68 -3.24
N ALA A 160 0.34 -12.91 -4.30
CA ALA A 160 1.10 -11.68 -4.53
C ALA A 160 0.76 -10.58 -3.49
N ALA A 161 -0.48 -10.52 -3.01
CA ALA A 161 -0.88 -9.64 -1.91
C ALA A 161 -0.20 -10.04 -0.59
N ASN A 162 -0.18 -11.35 -0.27
CA ASN A 162 0.52 -11.87 0.89
C ASN A 162 2.01 -11.56 0.85
N TYR A 163 2.65 -11.74 -0.29
CA TYR A 163 4.04 -11.32 -0.48
C TYR A 163 4.21 -9.81 -0.25
N ALA A 164 3.27 -8.96 -0.67
CA ALA A 164 3.36 -7.52 -0.45
C ALA A 164 3.27 -7.15 1.04
N TRP A 165 2.42 -7.81 1.84
CA TRP A 165 2.38 -7.63 3.29
C TRP A 165 3.68 -8.10 3.95
N ALA A 166 4.20 -9.28 3.59
CA ALA A 166 5.50 -9.74 4.08
C ALA A 166 6.63 -8.76 3.72
N ASN A 167 6.61 -8.20 2.50
CA ASN A 167 7.59 -7.21 2.06
C ASN A 167 7.55 -5.94 2.94
N ARG A 168 6.37 -5.36 3.16
CA ARG A 168 6.22 -4.17 4.02
C ARG A 168 6.55 -4.45 5.47
N GLN A 169 6.21 -5.63 5.99
CA GLN A 169 6.57 -6.06 7.34
C GLN A 169 8.10 -6.15 7.50
N GLY A 170 8.80 -6.75 6.54
CA GLY A 170 10.26 -6.78 6.51
C GLY A 170 10.88 -5.38 6.43
N MET A 171 10.31 -4.49 5.61
CA MET A 171 10.75 -3.09 5.52
C MET A 171 10.53 -2.33 6.84
N ALA A 172 9.38 -2.50 7.48
CA ALA A 172 9.10 -1.89 8.78
C ALA A 172 10.10 -2.34 9.86
N HIS A 173 10.44 -3.64 9.87
CA HIS A 173 11.49 -4.17 10.75
C HIS A 173 12.85 -3.51 10.50
N LEU A 174 13.27 -3.42 9.24
CA LEU A 174 14.53 -2.77 8.88
C LEU A 174 14.56 -1.27 9.20
N ALA A 175 13.44 -0.59 8.99
CA ALA A 175 13.30 0.81 9.40
C ALA A 175 13.46 0.97 10.92
N ARG A 176 12.76 0.15 11.72
CA ARG A 176 12.93 0.15 13.20
C ARG A 176 14.38 -0.01 13.61
N ARG A 177 15.06 -1.00 13.08
CA ARG A 177 16.49 -1.22 13.36
C ARG A 177 17.35 -0.01 13.01
N SER A 178 17.13 0.60 11.86
CA SER A 178 17.87 1.80 11.45
C SER A 178 17.64 2.96 12.40
N PHE A 179 16.40 3.17 12.86
CA PHE A 179 16.09 4.18 13.87
C PHE A 179 16.75 3.86 15.21
N GLU A 180 16.70 2.62 15.66
CA GLU A 180 17.35 2.14 16.88
C GLU A 180 18.87 2.38 16.83
N GLU A 181 19.54 2.02 15.74
CA GLU A 181 20.98 2.23 15.56
C GLU A 181 21.38 3.72 15.65
N VAL A 182 20.54 4.62 15.12
CA VAL A 182 20.84 6.06 15.08
C VAL A 182 20.47 6.76 16.38
N LEU A 183 19.38 6.37 17.03
CA LEU A 183 18.78 7.08 18.15
C LEU A 183 19.17 6.53 19.53
N THR A 184 19.65 5.29 19.63
CA THR A 184 20.09 4.70 20.90
C THR A 184 21.15 5.59 21.57
N GLY A 185 20.90 5.92 22.83
CA GLY A 185 21.75 6.82 23.61
C GLY A 185 21.59 8.33 23.34
N LYS A 186 20.77 8.70 22.33
CA LYS A 186 20.46 10.10 21.99
C LYS A 186 19.05 10.51 22.38
N VAL A 187 18.10 9.58 22.28
CA VAL A 187 16.70 9.78 22.63
C VAL A 187 16.31 8.75 23.68
N ARG A 188 15.65 9.20 24.75
CA ARG A 188 15.10 8.31 25.80
C ARG A 188 13.76 7.75 25.30
N ASP A 189 13.45 6.52 25.72
CA ASP A 189 12.14 5.87 25.54
C ASP A 189 11.68 5.85 24.07
N PHE A 190 12.62 5.69 23.13
CA PHE A 190 12.32 5.59 21.72
C PHE A 190 11.61 4.26 21.42
N ALA A 191 10.46 4.34 20.75
CA ALA A 191 9.76 3.20 20.19
C ALA A 191 9.06 3.57 18.89
N LEU A 192 9.10 2.67 17.91
CA LEU A 192 8.39 2.81 16.63
C LEU A 192 7.36 1.69 16.49
N TYR A 193 6.08 2.05 16.55
CA TYR A 193 4.94 1.14 16.47
C TYR A 193 4.29 1.20 15.09
N THR A 194 3.71 0.07 14.64
CA THR A 194 2.85 0.07 13.46
C THR A 194 1.52 0.77 13.79
N VAL A 195 1.16 1.78 13.02
CA VAL A 195 -0.18 2.37 13.05
C VAL A 195 -1.13 1.50 12.23
N TYR A 196 -0.90 1.38 10.93
CA TYR A 196 -1.72 0.53 10.07
C TYR A 196 -0.97 0.17 8.78
N ALA A 197 -1.34 -0.95 8.15
CA ALA A 197 -0.93 -1.26 6.78
C ALA A 197 -2.12 -1.71 5.94
N VAL A 198 -2.27 -1.09 4.78
CA VAL A 198 -3.40 -1.23 3.87
C VAL A 198 -2.93 -1.60 2.47
N ALA A 199 -3.79 -2.23 1.68
CA ALA A 199 -3.55 -2.51 0.27
C ALA A 199 -4.43 -1.62 -0.62
N HIS A 200 -3.93 -1.27 -1.83
CA HIS A 200 -4.65 -0.41 -2.78
C HIS A 200 -4.65 -0.94 -4.22
N ASN A 201 -4.20 -2.17 -4.43
CA ASN A 201 -4.14 -2.84 -5.74
C ASN A 201 -4.46 -4.33 -5.60
N ILE A 202 -5.61 -4.64 -5.02
CA ILE A 202 -6.12 -6.01 -4.83
C ILE A 202 -7.61 -6.07 -5.13
N ALA A 203 -8.16 -7.30 -5.20
CA ALA A 203 -9.58 -7.53 -5.18
C ALA A 203 -9.93 -8.44 -3.99
N THR A 204 -10.98 -8.11 -3.27
CA THR A 204 -11.47 -8.85 -2.10
C THR A 204 -12.88 -9.38 -2.34
N ILE A 205 -13.21 -10.51 -1.74
CA ILE A 205 -14.59 -11.03 -1.73
C ILE A 205 -15.26 -10.43 -0.50
N GLU A 206 -16.29 -9.65 -0.73
CA GLU A 206 -16.99 -8.90 0.32
C GLU A 206 -18.52 -9.09 0.17
N GLU A 207 -19.24 -8.78 1.22
CA GLU A 207 -20.71 -8.85 1.26
C GLU A 207 -21.31 -7.46 1.47
N PRO A 208 -21.21 -6.56 0.47
CA PRO A 208 -21.80 -5.25 0.57
C PRO A 208 -23.32 -5.35 0.62
N THR A 209 -23.93 -4.51 1.45
CA THR A 209 -25.38 -4.30 1.46
C THR A 209 -25.72 -3.29 0.36
N VAL A 210 -26.38 -3.75 -0.70
CA VAL A 210 -27.01 -2.89 -1.71
C VAL A 210 -28.48 -2.71 -1.35
N PRO A 211 -29.18 -1.65 -1.80
CA PRO A 211 -30.58 -1.42 -1.43
C PRO A 211 -31.43 -2.67 -1.53
N GLY A 212 -31.91 -3.16 -0.38
CA GLY A 212 -32.80 -4.30 -0.25
C GLY A 212 -32.15 -5.68 -0.14
N ARG A 213 -30.81 -5.86 -0.27
CA ARG A 213 -30.17 -7.18 -0.12
C ARG A 213 -28.66 -7.12 0.11
N THR A 214 -28.15 -8.07 0.88
CA THR A 214 -26.71 -8.38 0.96
C THR A 214 -26.32 -9.32 -0.18
N MET A 215 -25.17 -9.09 -0.80
CA MET A 215 -24.71 -9.89 -1.94
C MET A 215 -23.20 -10.09 -1.86
N THR A 216 -22.73 -11.32 -2.03
CA THR A 216 -21.30 -11.60 -2.19
C THR A 216 -20.80 -11.00 -3.50
N ARG A 217 -19.75 -10.19 -3.44
CA ARG A 217 -19.13 -9.50 -4.57
C ARG A 217 -17.60 -9.56 -4.51
N CYS A 218 -16.98 -9.63 -5.68
CA CYS A 218 -15.56 -9.35 -5.83
C CYS A 218 -15.40 -7.85 -6.06
N LEU A 219 -14.75 -7.16 -5.11
CA LEU A 219 -14.54 -5.72 -5.16
C LEU A 219 -13.07 -5.42 -5.47
N PRO A 220 -12.74 -5.08 -6.72
CA PRO A 220 -11.40 -4.65 -7.07
C PRO A 220 -11.17 -3.21 -6.63
N ARG A 221 -10.05 -2.97 -5.95
CA ARG A 221 -9.55 -1.64 -5.60
C ARG A 221 -8.23 -1.40 -6.30
N LYS A 222 -8.21 -0.45 -7.21
CA LYS A 222 -7.02 -0.03 -7.97
C LYS A 222 -6.81 1.46 -7.78
N GLY A 223 -5.74 1.81 -7.05
CA GLY A 223 -5.55 3.20 -6.64
C GLY A 223 -6.62 3.67 -5.65
N ALA A 224 -7.14 2.76 -4.86
CA ALA A 224 -8.16 2.97 -3.84
C ALA A 224 -7.96 1.98 -2.70
N THR A 225 -8.38 2.33 -1.49
CA THR A 225 -8.27 1.50 -0.29
C THR A 225 -9.63 1.24 0.35
N ARG A 226 -9.70 0.26 1.22
CA ARG A 226 -10.87 0.10 2.09
C ARG A 226 -10.96 1.28 3.07
N ALA A 227 -12.20 1.67 3.37
CA ALA A 227 -12.54 2.74 4.30
C ALA A 227 -13.80 2.34 5.09
N PHE A 228 -13.75 1.19 5.75
CA PHE A 228 -14.88 0.67 6.51
C PHE A 228 -15.12 1.49 7.78
N GLY A 229 -16.39 1.78 8.03
CA GLY A 229 -16.81 2.54 9.19
C GLY A 229 -16.73 1.76 10.50
N PRO A 230 -17.01 2.46 11.63
CA PRO A 230 -17.08 1.84 12.95
C PRO A 230 -18.04 0.66 13.00
N GLY A 231 -17.68 -0.37 13.77
CA GLY A 231 -18.49 -1.58 13.96
C GLY A 231 -18.41 -2.60 12.84
N HIS A 232 -17.77 -2.30 11.70
CA HIS A 232 -17.69 -3.26 10.62
C HIS A 232 -16.78 -4.45 11.00
N PRO A 233 -17.23 -5.72 10.81
CA PRO A 233 -16.51 -6.91 11.29
C PRO A 233 -15.12 -7.09 10.70
N ALA A 234 -14.87 -6.61 9.46
CA ALA A 234 -13.58 -6.69 8.81
C ALA A 234 -12.60 -5.56 9.22
N VAL A 235 -13.02 -4.62 10.08
CA VAL A 235 -12.08 -3.71 10.73
C VAL A 235 -11.38 -4.45 11.85
N THR A 236 -10.06 -4.31 11.92
CA THR A 236 -9.25 -4.97 12.97
C THR A 236 -9.80 -4.64 14.37
N PRO A 237 -9.76 -5.57 15.32
CA PRO A 237 -10.34 -5.36 16.65
C PRO A 237 -9.87 -4.08 17.34
N VAL A 238 -8.59 -3.71 17.14
CA VAL A 238 -7.98 -2.50 17.75
C VAL A 238 -8.65 -1.20 17.28
N TYR A 239 -9.25 -1.18 16.09
CA TYR A 239 -9.88 0.02 15.52
C TYR A 239 -11.37 -0.12 15.25
N ARG A 240 -11.98 -1.24 15.64
CA ARG A 240 -13.36 -1.56 15.30
C ARG A 240 -14.37 -0.50 15.76
N ASP A 241 -14.16 0.07 16.92
CA ASP A 241 -15.06 1.08 17.46
C ASP A 241 -14.89 2.46 16.81
N VAL A 242 -13.76 2.70 16.15
CA VAL A 242 -13.42 4.00 15.55
C VAL A 242 -13.63 4.00 14.05
N GLY A 243 -13.32 2.89 13.40
CA GLY A 243 -13.29 2.72 11.94
C GLY A 243 -11.89 2.47 11.41
N GLN A 244 -11.82 2.03 10.16
CA GLN A 244 -10.57 1.64 9.53
C GLN A 244 -9.68 2.88 9.23
N PRO A 245 -8.39 2.87 9.62
CA PRO A 245 -7.45 3.89 9.18
C PRO A 245 -7.29 3.87 7.65
N VAL A 246 -7.33 5.04 7.02
CA VAL A 246 -7.13 5.25 5.59
C VAL A 246 -5.89 6.11 5.41
N LEU A 247 -4.86 5.54 4.77
CA LEU A 247 -3.59 6.22 4.54
C LEU A 247 -3.58 6.82 3.13
N VAL A 248 -3.42 8.13 3.04
CA VAL A 248 -3.42 8.85 1.76
C VAL A 248 -2.13 9.64 1.62
N PRO A 249 -1.08 9.01 1.03
CA PRO A 249 0.17 9.70 0.77
C PRO A 249 0.00 10.85 -0.21
N GLY A 250 0.70 11.94 0.07
CA GLY A 250 0.96 13.01 -0.88
C GLY A 250 2.09 12.66 -1.86
N ASP A 251 2.75 13.67 -2.34
CA ASP A 251 3.99 13.57 -3.08
C ASP A 251 5.18 14.00 -2.20
N MET A 252 6.41 13.99 -2.74
CA MET A 252 7.61 14.31 -1.99
C MET A 252 7.66 15.72 -1.37
N GLY A 253 6.80 16.62 -1.77
CA GLY A 253 6.80 18.03 -1.35
C GLY A 253 5.51 18.48 -0.69
N THR A 254 4.51 17.61 -0.63
CA THR A 254 3.19 17.92 -0.05
C THR A 254 2.90 17.02 1.15
N ALA A 255 1.87 17.38 1.92
CA ALA A 255 1.47 16.59 3.08
C ALA A 255 0.86 15.24 2.68
N SER A 256 0.97 14.27 3.56
CA SER A 256 0.15 13.04 3.58
C SER A 256 -0.96 13.17 4.60
N TYR A 257 -1.96 12.31 4.53
CA TYR A 257 -3.09 12.34 5.45
C TYR A 257 -3.41 10.95 6.01
N VAL A 258 -3.78 10.92 7.27
CA VAL A 258 -4.49 9.79 7.87
C VAL A 258 -5.96 10.19 7.97
N LEU A 259 -6.82 9.36 7.41
CA LEU A 259 -8.27 9.50 7.51
C LEU A 259 -8.83 8.28 8.25
N VAL A 260 -10.13 8.33 8.55
CA VAL A 260 -10.87 7.20 9.11
C VAL A 260 -12.11 6.90 8.26
N GLY A 261 -12.36 5.63 7.98
CA GLY A 261 -13.52 5.16 7.24
C GLY A 261 -14.84 5.47 7.95
N THR A 262 -15.91 5.56 7.18
CA THR A 262 -17.24 5.97 7.65
C THR A 262 -18.32 4.96 7.28
N ALA A 263 -19.45 4.99 7.98
CA ALA A 263 -20.63 4.23 7.59
C ALA A 263 -21.16 4.67 6.21
N ASP A 264 -21.09 5.97 5.89
CA ASP A 264 -21.52 6.52 4.60
C ASP A 264 -20.73 5.94 3.42
N ALA A 265 -19.45 5.62 3.61
CA ALA A 265 -18.62 4.99 2.57
C ALA A 265 -19.19 3.64 2.14
N MET A 266 -19.78 2.88 3.07
CA MET A 266 -20.37 1.57 2.75
C MET A 266 -21.51 1.69 1.72
N GLU A 267 -22.34 2.73 1.84
CA GLU A 267 -23.46 2.98 0.95
C GLU A 267 -23.04 3.63 -0.38
N LYS A 268 -22.11 4.60 -0.30
CA LYS A 268 -21.74 5.46 -1.44
C LYS A 268 -20.66 4.83 -2.34
N SER A 269 -19.74 4.04 -1.78
CA SER A 269 -18.55 3.57 -2.47
C SER A 269 -18.15 2.13 -2.11
N PHE A 270 -19.05 1.34 -1.53
CA PHE A 270 -18.74 0.01 -0.99
C PHE A 270 -17.56 0.03 -0.01
N GLY A 271 -17.53 1.01 0.89
CA GLY A 271 -16.45 1.17 1.86
C GLY A 271 -15.09 1.43 1.21
N THR A 272 -15.04 2.30 0.21
CA THR A 272 -13.83 2.60 -0.54
C THR A 272 -13.51 4.09 -0.50
N SER A 273 -12.23 4.45 -0.35
CA SER A 273 -11.70 5.81 -0.39
C SER A 273 -10.48 5.86 -1.34
N CYS A 274 -10.04 7.06 -1.69
CA CYS A 274 -8.83 7.25 -2.47
C CYS A 274 -7.58 6.76 -1.70
N HIS A 275 -6.50 6.42 -2.43
CA HIS A 275 -5.22 6.06 -1.81
C HIS A 275 -4.13 7.10 -2.03
N GLY A 276 -4.40 8.20 -2.72
CA GLY A 276 -3.44 9.23 -3.06
C GLY A 276 -4.06 10.32 -3.93
N ALA A 277 -3.30 11.37 -4.23
CA ALA A 277 -3.79 12.54 -4.97
C ALA A 277 -4.18 12.24 -6.43
N GLY A 278 -3.61 11.21 -7.03
CA GLY A 278 -3.75 10.94 -8.46
C GLY A 278 -2.90 11.87 -9.34
N ARG A 279 -2.45 11.34 -10.46
CA ARG A 279 -1.54 12.06 -11.38
C ARG A 279 -2.29 12.97 -12.34
N THR A 280 -1.65 14.08 -12.71
CA THR A 280 -2.07 14.99 -13.80
C THR A 280 -1.21 14.84 -15.04
N MET A 281 -0.02 14.21 -14.93
CA MET A 281 0.92 13.99 -16.03
C MET A 281 1.34 12.52 -16.09
N SER A 282 1.66 12.04 -17.32
CA SER A 282 2.35 10.77 -17.48
C SER A 282 3.80 10.84 -16.97
N TRP A 283 4.40 9.70 -16.68
CA TRP A 283 5.82 9.63 -16.27
C TRP A 283 6.75 10.25 -17.30
N HIS A 284 6.54 9.97 -18.59
CA HIS A 284 7.32 10.56 -19.68
C HIS A 284 7.18 12.10 -19.74
N ALA A 285 5.95 12.62 -19.55
CA ALA A 285 5.73 14.06 -19.53
C ALA A 285 6.42 14.72 -18.31
N ALA A 286 6.42 14.09 -17.16
CA ALA A 286 7.13 14.59 -15.98
C ALA A 286 8.65 14.57 -16.19
N GLN A 287 9.23 13.47 -16.68
CA GLN A 287 10.66 13.36 -17.00
C GLN A 287 11.15 14.39 -18.01
N SER A 288 10.32 14.72 -19.01
CA SER A 288 10.68 15.71 -20.04
C SER A 288 10.61 17.17 -19.57
N ARG A 289 9.84 17.45 -18.53
CA ARG A 289 9.58 18.82 -18.05
C ARG A 289 10.33 19.16 -16.76
N ILE A 290 10.65 18.16 -15.94
CA ILE A 290 11.16 18.36 -14.58
C ILE A 290 12.55 17.78 -14.46
N HIS A 291 13.48 18.59 -13.96
CA HIS A 291 14.85 18.16 -13.71
C HIS A 291 15.03 17.70 -12.26
N GLY A 292 15.26 16.42 -12.02
CA GLY A 292 15.31 15.82 -10.69
C GLY A 292 16.38 16.43 -9.75
N GLY A 293 17.49 16.94 -10.29
CA GLY A 293 18.51 17.66 -9.51
C GLY A 293 18.02 19.01 -8.98
N THR A 294 17.27 19.76 -9.80
CA THR A 294 16.64 21.03 -9.41
C THR A 294 15.54 20.78 -8.39
N LEU A 295 14.69 19.79 -8.62
CA LEU A 295 13.66 19.37 -7.68
C LEU A 295 14.26 19.05 -6.30
N ARG A 296 15.32 18.21 -6.23
CA ARG A 296 15.97 17.87 -4.97
C ARG A 296 16.51 19.10 -4.23
N LYS A 297 17.07 20.07 -4.95
CA LYS A 297 17.55 21.34 -4.35
C LYS A 297 16.37 22.17 -3.81
N GLY A 298 15.28 22.26 -4.56
CA GLY A 298 14.07 22.98 -4.15
C GLY A 298 13.44 22.39 -2.89
N LEU A 299 13.31 21.07 -2.82
CA LEU A 299 12.82 20.35 -1.64
C LEU A 299 13.75 20.54 -0.43
N GLY A 300 15.07 20.48 -0.66
CA GLY A 300 16.07 20.75 0.38
C GLY A 300 15.98 22.18 0.95
N ALA A 301 15.67 23.17 0.12
CA ALA A 301 15.44 24.55 0.58
C ALA A 301 14.15 24.68 1.44
N GLN A 302 13.20 23.77 1.29
CA GLN A 302 12.00 23.65 2.13
C GLN A 302 12.22 22.79 3.38
N GLY A 303 13.43 22.32 3.64
CA GLY A 303 13.75 21.47 4.76
C GLY A 303 13.48 19.98 4.55
N ILE A 304 13.14 19.55 3.32
CA ILE A 304 12.84 18.15 3.00
C ILE A 304 14.09 17.47 2.45
N HIS A 305 14.58 16.46 3.16
CA HIS A 305 15.77 15.70 2.78
C HIS A 305 15.43 14.57 1.83
N VAL A 306 15.91 14.61 0.58
CA VAL A 306 15.62 13.57 -0.43
C VAL A 306 16.84 12.72 -0.73
N ARG A 307 16.68 11.39 -0.58
CA ARG A 307 17.63 10.37 -1.03
C ARG A 307 16.97 9.48 -2.09
N ALA A 308 17.64 9.27 -3.21
CA ALA A 308 17.14 8.43 -4.29
C ALA A 308 18.24 7.58 -4.87
N GLY A 309 17.91 6.36 -5.28
CA GLY A 309 18.82 5.47 -5.98
C GLY A 309 19.21 6.01 -7.36
N ARG A 310 18.30 6.74 -8.03
CA ARG A 310 18.53 7.41 -9.32
C ARG A 310 17.84 8.78 -9.35
N THR A 311 18.57 9.80 -9.78
CA THR A 311 18.04 11.17 -9.88
C THR A 311 16.90 11.29 -10.90
N LEU A 312 16.91 10.46 -11.95
CA LEU A 312 15.87 10.46 -12.99
C LEU A 312 14.50 10.05 -12.42
N GLY A 313 14.47 9.11 -11.48
CA GLY A 313 13.23 8.68 -10.81
C GLY A 313 12.57 9.76 -9.96
N LEU A 314 13.30 10.80 -9.55
CA LEU A 314 12.73 11.92 -8.82
C LEU A 314 11.78 12.76 -9.68
N ALA A 315 12.11 12.95 -10.95
CA ALA A 315 11.28 13.75 -11.86
C ALA A 315 9.90 13.11 -12.11
N GLU A 316 9.84 11.76 -12.09
CA GLU A 316 8.59 11.02 -12.27
C GLU A 316 7.57 11.30 -11.16
N GLU A 317 8.06 11.59 -9.97
CA GLU A 317 7.29 11.73 -8.74
C GLU A 317 7.29 13.16 -8.19
N ALA A 318 7.54 14.12 -9.06
CA ALA A 318 7.53 15.53 -8.69
C ALA A 318 6.13 16.02 -8.32
N PRO A 319 5.98 16.97 -7.37
CA PRO A 319 4.70 17.54 -6.97
C PRO A 319 3.83 18.00 -8.14
N GLU A 320 4.40 18.62 -9.14
CA GLU A 320 3.70 19.14 -10.31
C GLU A 320 3.06 18.03 -11.17
N ALA A 321 3.45 16.77 -10.97
CA ALA A 321 2.87 15.64 -11.69
C ALA A 321 1.57 15.12 -11.06
N TYR A 322 1.17 15.66 -9.91
CA TYR A 322 0.00 15.22 -9.13
C TYR A 322 -1.06 16.32 -8.98
N LYS A 323 -2.28 15.91 -8.63
CA LYS A 323 -3.30 16.81 -8.15
C LYS A 323 -2.92 17.33 -6.76
N HIS A 324 -3.42 18.48 -6.38
CA HIS A 324 -3.20 19.02 -5.04
C HIS A 324 -3.88 18.13 -3.99
N ILE A 325 -3.10 17.55 -3.09
CA ILE A 325 -3.59 16.56 -2.14
C ILE A 325 -4.68 17.11 -1.23
N ASP A 326 -4.54 18.35 -0.74
CA ASP A 326 -5.51 18.97 0.17
C ASP A 326 -6.89 19.08 -0.48
N ALA A 327 -6.94 19.39 -1.79
CA ALA A 327 -8.20 19.45 -2.53
C ALA A 327 -8.85 18.06 -2.68
N VAL A 328 -8.06 17.02 -2.89
CA VAL A 328 -8.56 15.64 -2.97
C VAL A 328 -9.12 15.21 -1.62
N ILE A 329 -8.39 15.47 -0.54
CA ILE A 329 -8.81 15.13 0.82
C ILE A 329 -10.07 15.88 1.24
N GLU A 330 -10.21 17.15 0.81
CA GLU A 330 -11.44 17.92 1.10
C GLU A 330 -12.66 17.30 0.41
N VAL A 331 -12.51 16.82 -0.81
CA VAL A 331 -13.60 16.12 -1.52
C VAL A 331 -13.97 14.82 -0.79
N GLU A 332 -12.98 13.99 -0.42
CA GLU A 332 -13.22 12.75 0.34
C GLU A 332 -13.96 13.03 1.67
N HIS A 333 -13.49 14.04 2.41
CA HIS A 333 -14.06 14.43 3.68
C HIS A 333 -15.50 14.97 3.52
N SER A 334 -15.72 15.88 2.57
CA SER A 334 -17.02 16.51 2.33
C SER A 334 -18.05 15.52 1.77
N ALA A 335 -17.60 14.58 0.93
CA ALA A 335 -18.44 13.48 0.43
C ALA A 335 -18.82 12.47 1.51
N GLY A 336 -18.13 12.48 2.65
CA GLY A 336 -18.34 11.56 3.76
C GLY A 336 -17.77 10.16 3.51
N LEU A 337 -16.87 9.99 2.55
CA LEU A 337 -16.24 8.69 2.24
C LEU A 337 -15.19 8.33 3.30
N ALA A 338 -14.44 9.31 3.76
CA ALA A 338 -13.54 9.19 4.90
C ALA A 338 -13.45 10.54 5.63
N ARG A 339 -13.13 10.52 6.93
CA ARG A 339 -12.98 11.74 7.74
C ARG A 339 -11.51 12.02 8.03
N LYS A 340 -11.09 13.28 7.95
CA LYS A 340 -9.73 13.70 8.31
C LYS A 340 -9.45 13.38 9.77
N VAL A 341 -8.28 12.79 10.04
CA VAL A 341 -7.76 12.50 11.38
C VAL A 341 -6.49 13.30 11.65
N ALA A 342 -5.47 13.15 10.80
CA ALA A 342 -4.20 13.84 10.97
C ALA A 342 -3.62 14.24 9.60
N ARG A 343 -2.84 15.33 9.60
CA ARG A 343 -2.01 15.80 8.50
C ARG A 343 -0.54 15.58 8.85
N LEU A 344 0.22 15.08 7.90
CA LEU A 344 1.60 14.66 8.06
C LEU A 344 2.49 15.44 7.10
N ARG A 345 3.42 16.24 7.62
CA ARG A 345 4.36 17.02 6.82
C ARG A 345 5.64 16.23 6.56
N PRO A 346 6.11 16.13 5.30
CA PRO A 346 7.35 15.42 5.00
C PRO A 346 8.58 16.13 5.57
N LEU A 347 9.52 15.36 6.12
CA LEU A 347 10.83 15.79 6.58
C LEU A 347 11.95 15.15 5.76
N ALA A 348 11.79 13.87 5.41
CA ALA A 348 12.77 13.16 4.61
C ALA A 348 12.10 12.07 3.75
N VAL A 349 12.57 11.90 2.52
CA VAL A 349 12.04 10.94 1.56
C VAL A 349 13.16 10.07 1.01
N LEU A 350 12.96 8.75 1.04
CA LEU A 350 13.80 7.76 0.40
C LEU A 350 13.07 7.17 -0.79
N LYS A 351 13.65 7.28 -2.00
CA LYS A 351 13.14 6.68 -3.24
C LYS A 351 14.07 5.56 -3.72
N GLY A 352 13.50 4.46 -4.18
CA GLY A 352 14.26 3.31 -4.66
C GLY A 352 14.75 3.39 -6.12
#